data_eecc85a60e4527490fd37411f59465f2
#
_entry.id   eecc85a60e4527490fd37411f59465f2
#
_cell.length_a   1.000
_cell.length_b   1.000
_cell.length_c   1.000
_cell.angle_alpha   90.00
_cell.angle_beta   90.00
_cell.angle_gamma   90.00
#
_symmetry.space_group_name_H-M   'P 1'
#
loop_
_entity.id
_entity.type
_entity.pdbx_description
1 polymer ?
#
loop_
_entity_poly.entity_id
_entity_poly.type
_entity_poly.pdbx_seq_one_letter_code
_entity_poly.pdbx_strand_id
1 'polypeptide(L)'
;EHIKIKKKEDKPGIDVYIDGDAKGEQVHIPVVVDASGMTDIVYNDFFVAEGAEVIIIAGCGIHNSGCNESRHDGIHSFHVAKGANVHYEEKHYGEGEGTGAKVLNPVTNIYMEEDAVFTLDTAQIKGVDSTQRETNISMGKGAKLYVVEKLMTHDNQTAVSNMEVQMNGEGSSAQIVSRSVAKGSSK
;
A
#
# COMPACT_ATOMS: atom_id res chain seq x y z
N GLU A 1 3.21 21.56 -13.59
CA GLU A 1 3.60 20.39 -12.77
C GLU A 1 2.48 20.09 -11.79
N HIS A 2 1.75 18.97 -12.00
CA HIS A 2 0.50 18.68 -11.30
C HIS A 2 0.70 17.90 -10.00
N ILE A 3 1.94 17.53 -9.67
CA ILE A 3 2.27 16.76 -8.48
C ILE A 3 3.28 17.52 -7.62
N LYS A 4 2.95 17.69 -6.33
CA LYS A 4 3.81 18.35 -5.35
C LYS A 4 4.04 17.44 -4.16
N ILE A 5 5.31 17.18 -3.85
CA ILE A 5 5.71 16.35 -2.72
C ILE A 5 6.30 17.25 -1.63
N LYS A 6 5.86 17.05 -0.39
CA LYS A 6 6.38 17.74 0.78
C LYS A 6 6.79 16.71 1.85
N LYS A 7 7.90 16.97 2.52
CA LYS A 7 8.25 16.22 3.73
C LYS A 7 7.30 16.60 4.87
N LYS A 8 6.85 15.60 5.65
CA LYS A 8 6.11 15.88 6.89
C LYS A 8 7.01 16.51 7.94
N GLU A 9 6.45 17.40 8.75
CA GLU A 9 7.18 18.09 9.83
C GLU A 9 7.00 17.38 11.19
N ASP A 10 5.89 16.68 11.39
CA ASP A 10 5.47 16.08 12.65
C ASP A 10 5.87 14.61 12.82
N LYS A 11 6.12 13.89 11.70
CA LYS A 11 6.44 12.46 11.70
C LYS A 11 7.22 12.05 10.43
N PRO A 12 7.91 10.91 10.41
CA PRO A 12 8.58 10.42 9.20
C PRO A 12 7.58 10.20 8.06
N GLY A 13 7.90 10.68 6.86
CA GLY A 13 7.07 10.49 5.68
C GLY A 13 6.87 11.74 4.84
N ILE A 14 5.93 11.64 3.90
CA ILE A 14 5.65 12.69 2.92
C ILE A 14 4.15 12.93 2.75
N ASP A 15 3.83 14.16 2.32
CA ASP A 15 2.53 14.53 1.77
C ASP A 15 2.66 14.71 0.26
N VAL A 16 1.83 14.04 -0.50
CA VAL A 16 1.77 14.11 -1.97
C VAL A 16 0.46 14.76 -2.37
N TYR A 17 0.55 15.92 -3.00
CA TYR A 17 -0.62 16.66 -3.51
C TYR A 17 -0.69 16.49 -5.02
N ILE A 18 -1.80 15.98 -5.52
CA ILE A 18 -2.09 15.77 -6.94
C ILE A 18 -3.25 16.69 -7.30
N ASP A 19 -3.02 17.65 -8.20
CA ASP A 19 -4.08 18.59 -8.59
C ASP A 19 -5.04 18.00 -9.63
N GLY A 20 -6.20 18.66 -9.84
CA GLY A 20 -7.29 18.17 -10.68
C GLY A 20 -6.96 18.08 -12.18
N ASP A 21 -5.89 18.75 -12.61
CA ASP A 21 -5.44 18.73 -14.01
C ASP A 21 -4.50 17.56 -14.31
N ALA A 22 -4.08 16.80 -13.29
CA ALA A 22 -3.32 15.55 -13.47
C ALA A 22 -4.13 14.54 -14.30
N LYS A 23 -3.54 14.03 -15.39
CA LYS A 23 -4.19 13.10 -16.31
C LYS A 23 -3.27 11.93 -16.66
N GLY A 24 -3.13 11.00 -15.71
CA GLY A 24 -2.33 9.79 -15.87
C GLY A 24 -0.84 9.95 -15.52
N GLU A 25 -0.49 10.99 -14.79
CA GLU A 25 0.86 11.14 -14.23
C GLU A 25 1.16 10.02 -13.22
N GLN A 26 2.46 9.75 -13.03
CA GLN A 26 2.92 8.69 -12.16
C GLN A 26 3.72 9.23 -10.97
N VAL A 27 3.46 8.66 -9.79
CA VAL A 27 4.25 8.87 -8.57
C VAL A 27 4.92 7.56 -8.19
N HIS A 28 6.25 7.57 -8.06
CA HIS A 28 7.02 6.40 -7.64
C HIS A 28 7.57 6.61 -6.23
N ILE A 29 7.31 5.65 -5.33
CA ILE A 29 7.75 5.66 -3.93
C ILE A 29 8.50 4.37 -3.62
N PRO A 30 9.76 4.24 -4.04
CA PRO A 30 10.58 3.09 -3.67
C PRO A 30 11.11 3.25 -2.25
N VAL A 31 11.02 2.20 -1.44
CA VAL A 31 11.63 2.11 -0.11
C VAL A 31 12.40 0.79 -0.01
N VAL A 32 13.64 0.86 0.45
CA VAL A 32 14.43 -0.34 0.76
C VAL A 32 15.08 -0.16 2.11
N VAL A 33 14.79 -1.07 3.03
CA VAL A 33 15.51 -1.22 4.31
C VAL A 33 16.65 -2.20 4.09
N ASP A 34 17.89 -1.72 4.15
CA ASP A 34 19.09 -2.50 3.84
C ASP A 34 20.02 -2.77 5.04
N ALA A 35 19.59 -2.38 6.24
CA ALA A 35 20.34 -2.57 7.48
C ALA A 35 19.68 -3.61 8.38
N SER A 36 20.49 -4.58 8.85
CA SER A 36 20.06 -5.55 9.84
C SER A 36 19.78 -4.88 11.19
N GLY A 37 18.65 -5.19 11.79
CA GLY A 37 18.22 -4.60 13.07
C GLY A 37 17.51 -3.25 12.92
N MET A 38 17.25 -2.79 11.71
CA MET A 38 16.56 -1.53 11.46
C MET A 38 15.04 -1.70 11.54
N THR A 39 14.38 -0.78 12.24
CA THR A 39 12.93 -0.60 12.18
C THR A 39 12.65 0.75 11.55
N ASP A 40 11.95 0.73 10.44
CA ASP A 40 11.53 1.92 9.69
C ASP A 40 10.00 2.03 9.70
N ILE A 41 9.49 3.20 10.11
CA ILE A 41 8.06 3.51 10.12
C ILE A 41 7.84 4.81 9.38
N VAL A 42 7.02 4.79 8.32
CA VAL A 42 6.77 5.97 7.50
C VAL A 42 5.27 6.19 7.29
N TYR A 43 4.89 7.47 7.21
CA TYR A 43 3.52 7.92 7.01
C TYR A 43 3.44 8.74 5.72
N ASN A 44 2.77 8.23 4.70
CA ASN A 44 2.61 8.92 3.44
C ASN A 44 1.13 9.21 3.19
N ASP A 45 0.79 10.49 3.07
CA ASP A 45 -0.57 10.92 2.78
C ASP A 45 -0.65 11.45 1.34
N PHE A 46 -1.65 10.97 0.59
CA PHE A 46 -1.92 11.34 -0.80
C PHE A 46 -3.23 12.11 -0.86
N PHE A 47 -3.15 13.35 -1.31
CA PHE A 47 -4.31 14.22 -1.49
C PHE A 47 -4.57 14.37 -2.99
N VAL A 48 -5.58 13.65 -3.47
CA VAL A 48 -5.94 13.62 -4.90
C VAL A 48 -7.14 14.51 -5.12
N ALA A 49 -6.94 15.60 -5.85
CA ALA A 49 -7.96 16.60 -6.09
C ALA A 49 -9.08 16.09 -7.01
N GLU A 50 -10.21 16.80 -7.03
CA GLU A 50 -11.39 16.48 -7.83
C GLU A 50 -11.04 16.29 -9.31
N GLY A 51 -11.48 15.15 -9.88
CA GLY A 51 -11.30 14.80 -11.29
C GLY A 51 -9.87 14.44 -11.72
N ALA A 52 -8.90 14.39 -10.80
CA ALA A 52 -7.54 13.97 -11.13
C ALA A 52 -7.47 12.49 -11.48
N GLU A 53 -6.51 12.12 -12.33
CA GLU A 53 -6.18 10.75 -12.68
C GLU A 53 -4.68 10.50 -12.42
N VAL A 54 -4.35 9.54 -11.57
CA VAL A 54 -2.97 9.29 -11.15
C VAL A 54 -2.68 7.81 -10.95
N ILE A 55 -1.44 7.41 -11.28
CA ILE A 55 -0.90 6.09 -10.99
C ILE A 55 0.16 6.26 -9.89
N ILE A 56 0.01 5.55 -8.78
CA ILE A 56 0.95 5.59 -7.66
C ILE A 56 1.58 4.21 -7.52
N ILE A 57 2.90 4.13 -7.57
CA ILE A 57 3.64 2.88 -7.53
C ILE A 57 4.53 2.89 -6.29
N ALA A 58 4.23 2.05 -5.31
CA ALA A 58 5.04 1.84 -4.13
C ALA A 58 5.78 0.50 -4.22
N GLY A 59 7.06 0.51 -3.92
CA GLY A 59 7.87 -0.69 -3.80
C GLY A 59 8.54 -0.73 -2.44
N CYS A 60 8.14 -1.66 -1.56
CA CYS A 60 8.74 -1.81 -0.24
C CYS A 60 9.56 -3.10 -0.19
N GLY A 61 10.86 -2.96 0.01
CA GLY A 61 11.80 -4.07 0.10
C GLY A 61 12.58 -4.09 1.39
N ILE A 62 12.90 -5.29 1.88
CA ILE A 62 13.86 -5.48 2.95
C ILE A 62 15.00 -6.35 2.45
N HIS A 63 16.22 -5.80 2.48
CA HIS A 63 17.45 -6.58 2.27
C HIS A 63 18.13 -6.79 3.61
N ASN A 64 18.08 -8.00 4.15
CA ASN A 64 18.70 -8.34 5.44
C ASN A 64 19.76 -9.41 5.27
N SER A 65 21.02 -9.02 5.42
CA SER A 65 22.19 -9.93 5.40
C SER A 65 22.74 -10.25 6.78
N GLY A 66 22.12 -9.75 7.86
CA GLY A 66 22.54 -9.96 9.25
C GLY A 66 21.64 -10.91 10.02
N CYS A 67 21.79 -10.91 11.35
CA CYS A 67 21.07 -11.82 12.25
C CYS A 67 19.91 -11.18 13.04
N ASN A 68 19.77 -9.86 12.99
CA ASN A 68 18.69 -9.16 13.68
C ASN A 68 17.49 -8.93 12.74
N GLU A 69 16.28 -8.86 13.29
CA GLU A 69 15.08 -8.54 12.54
C GLU A 69 15.19 -7.16 11.88
N SER A 70 14.79 -7.07 10.62
CA SER A 70 14.58 -5.80 9.92
C SER A 70 13.11 -5.64 9.60
N ARG A 71 12.55 -4.45 9.87
CA ARG A 71 11.12 -4.18 9.79
C ARG A 71 10.84 -2.88 9.05
N HIS A 72 9.81 -2.90 8.21
CA HIS A 72 9.25 -1.72 7.60
C HIS A 72 7.73 -1.69 7.76
N ASP A 73 7.21 -0.62 8.35
CA ASP A 73 5.79 -0.35 8.49
C ASP A 73 5.44 0.90 7.68
N GLY A 74 4.93 0.72 6.49
CA GLY A 74 4.42 1.80 5.65
C GLY A 74 2.95 2.07 5.95
N ILE A 75 2.63 3.27 6.41
CA ILE A 75 1.26 3.72 6.62
C ILE A 75 0.91 4.70 5.50
N HIS A 76 0.05 4.29 4.57
CA HIS A 76 -0.36 5.07 3.41
C HIS A 76 -1.83 5.46 3.54
N SER A 77 -2.12 6.76 3.45
CA SER A 77 -3.49 7.27 3.51
C SER A 77 -3.83 8.05 2.22
N PHE A 78 -4.91 7.66 1.57
CA PHE A 78 -5.37 8.24 0.31
C PHE A 78 -6.66 9.01 0.55
N HIS A 79 -6.64 10.32 0.31
CA HIS A 79 -7.79 11.21 0.31
C HIS A 79 -8.17 11.49 -1.13
N VAL A 80 -9.19 10.79 -1.62
CA VAL A 80 -9.59 10.78 -3.04
C VAL A 80 -10.84 11.61 -3.20
N ALA A 81 -10.69 12.81 -3.75
CA ALA A 81 -11.79 13.74 -3.95
C ALA A 81 -12.75 13.27 -5.05
N LYS A 82 -13.88 13.98 -5.17
CA LYS A 82 -14.96 13.66 -6.09
C LYS A 82 -14.49 13.40 -7.51
N GLY A 83 -14.93 12.27 -8.08
CA GLY A 83 -14.66 11.90 -9.47
C GLY A 83 -13.18 11.63 -9.80
N ALA A 84 -12.29 11.65 -8.83
CA ALA A 84 -10.88 11.31 -9.04
C ALA A 84 -10.69 9.82 -9.28
N ASN A 85 -9.66 9.46 -10.05
CA ASN A 85 -9.32 8.08 -10.39
C ASN A 85 -7.87 7.79 -9.98
N VAL A 86 -7.71 6.86 -9.05
CA VAL A 86 -6.40 6.45 -8.53
C VAL A 86 -6.15 4.98 -8.85
N HIS A 87 -5.00 4.69 -9.44
CA HIS A 87 -4.47 3.34 -9.53
C HIS A 87 -3.23 3.23 -8.62
N TYR A 88 -3.33 2.46 -7.55
CA TYR A 88 -2.26 2.22 -6.60
C TYR A 88 -1.72 0.81 -6.75
N GLU A 89 -0.46 0.70 -7.16
CA GLU A 89 0.29 -0.55 -7.22
C GLU A 89 1.26 -0.64 -6.04
N GLU A 90 1.19 -1.71 -5.27
CA GLU A 90 2.09 -1.96 -4.15
C GLU A 90 2.78 -3.31 -4.28
N LYS A 91 4.12 -3.31 -4.23
CA LYS A 91 4.92 -4.54 -4.30
C LYS A 91 5.80 -4.67 -3.07
N HIS A 92 5.72 -5.83 -2.42
CA HIS A 92 6.52 -6.18 -1.25
C HIS A 92 7.44 -7.34 -1.56
N TYR A 93 8.70 -7.23 -1.13
CA TYR A 93 9.68 -8.28 -1.28
C TYR A 93 10.71 -8.28 -0.16
N GLY A 94 11.28 -9.46 0.12
CA GLY A 94 12.40 -9.63 1.04
C GLY A 94 13.55 -10.32 0.34
N GLU A 95 14.78 -9.88 0.62
CA GLU A 95 16.00 -10.43 0.08
C GLU A 95 17.10 -10.51 1.17
N GLY A 96 18.24 -11.11 0.82
CA GLY A 96 19.40 -11.26 1.69
C GLY A 96 19.46 -12.63 2.36
N GLU A 97 20.68 -13.09 2.58
CA GLU A 97 21.00 -14.43 3.12
C GLU A 97 21.14 -14.44 4.66
N GLY A 98 20.83 -13.32 5.31
CA GLY A 98 20.87 -13.23 6.78
C GLY A 98 19.80 -14.10 7.44
N THR A 99 20.03 -14.43 8.71
CA THR A 99 19.10 -15.21 9.54
C THR A 99 18.06 -14.35 10.26
N GLY A 100 18.24 -13.03 10.24
CA GLY A 100 17.29 -12.07 10.81
C GLY A 100 16.00 -11.99 10.00
N ALA A 101 14.86 -11.98 10.67
CA ALA A 101 13.55 -11.91 10.04
C ALA A 101 13.36 -10.62 9.22
N LYS A 102 12.61 -10.71 8.13
CA LYS A 102 12.16 -9.62 7.28
C LYS A 102 10.67 -9.42 7.51
N VAL A 103 10.30 -8.31 8.15
CA VAL A 103 8.93 -8.03 8.60
C VAL A 103 8.37 -6.80 7.86
N LEU A 104 7.22 -6.96 7.21
CA LEU A 104 6.51 -5.90 6.52
C LEU A 104 5.06 -5.84 7.00
N ASN A 105 4.69 -4.75 7.69
CA ASN A 105 3.32 -4.55 8.17
C ASN A 105 2.71 -3.26 7.56
N PRO A 106 2.23 -3.33 6.33
CA PRO A 106 1.64 -2.18 5.66
C PRO A 106 0.24 -1.88 6.21
N VAL A 107 -0.06 -0.60 6.34
CA VAL A 107 -1.41 -0.09 6.60
C VAL A 107 -1.83 0.81 5.45
N THR A 108 -2.97 0.51 4.84
CA THR A 108 -3.52 1.31 3.74
C THR A 108 -4.90 1.83 4.13
N ASN A 109 -5.04 3.16 4.20
CA ASN A 109 -6.31 3.82 4.47
C ASN A 109 -6.78 4.56 3.21
N ILE A 110 -8.01 4.33 2.77
CA ILE A 110 -8.56 4.92 1.56
C ILE A 110 -9.89 5.60 1.87
N TYR A 111 -9.94 6.91 1.65
CA TYR A 111 -11.13 7.73 1.84
C TYR A 111 -11.59 8.23 0.48
N MET A 112 -12.71 7.70 -0.02
CA MET A 112 -13.24 8.00 -1.34
C MET A 112 -14.48 8.87 -1.23
N GLU A 113 -14.46 10.02 -1.90
CA GLU A 113 -15.62 10.88 -2.05
C GLU A 113 -16.57 10.40 -3.16
N GLU A 114 -17.58 11.22 -3.49
CA GLU A 114 -18.61 10.92 -4.50
C GLU A 114 -17.97 10.60 -5.86
N ASP A 115 -18.41 9.52 -6.51
CA ASP A 115 -17.99 9.05 -7.84
C ASP A 115 -16.48 8.80 -8.00
N ALA A 116 -15.72 8.79 -6.92
CA ALA A 116 -14.29 8.43 -6.96
C ALA A 116 -14.08 6.97 -7.38
N VAL A 117 -12.99 6.72 -8.09
CA VAL A 117 -12.57 5.37 -8.50
C VAL A 117 -11.20 5.07 -7.91
N PHE A 118 -11.07 3.91 -7.28
CA PHE A 118 -9.79 3.45 -6.73
C PHE A 118 -9.51 2.01 -7.15
N THR A 119 -8.35 1.79 -7.74
CA THR A 119 -7.81 0.45 -8.04
C THR A 119 -6.61 0.20 -7.13
N LEU A 120 -6.67 -0.87 -6.35
CA LEU A 120 -5.60 -1.35 -5.48
C LEU A 120 -5.06 -2.67 -6.02
N ASP A 121 -3.83 -2.69 -6.52
CA ASP A 121 -3.13 -3.92 -6.93
C ASP A 121 -1.94 -4.16 -5.99
N THR A 122 -2.02 -5.20 -5.17
CA THR A 122 -0.97 -5.54 -4.22
C THR A 122 -0.36 -6.90 -4.53
N ALA A 123 0.97 -6.99 -4.42
CA ALA A 123 1.68 -8.23 -4.62
C ALA A 123 2.78 -8.43 -3.58
N GLN A 124 2.73 -9.55 -2.86
CA GLN A 124 3.79 -10.04 -1.99
C GLN A 124 4.04 -11.51 -2.31
N ILE A 125 5.14 -11.80 -3.00
CA ILE A 125 5.38 -13.13 -3.57
C ILE A 125 6.60 -13.82 -2.97
N LYS A 126 7.60 -13.07 -2.46
CA LYS A 126 8.89 -13.65 -2.08
C LYS A 126 9.53 -12.95 -0.90
N GLY A 127 10.09 -13.76 -0.01
CA GLY A 127 11.16 -13.41 0.93
C GLY A 127 10.77 -12.59 2.15
N VAL A 128 9.48 -12.29 2.35
CA VAL A 128 8.99 -11.66 3.58
C VAL A 128 8.63 -12.76 4.57
N ASP A 129 9.24 -12.73 5.75
CA ASP A 129 9.09 -13.79 6.75
C ASP A 129 7.79 -13.64 7.55
N SER A 130 7.39 -12.40 7.81
CA SER A 130 6.12 -12.07 8.50
C SER A 130 5.48 -10.81 7.94
N THR A 131 4.16 -10.88 7.72
CA THR A 131 3.34 -9.74 7.31
C THR A 131 2.03 -9.73 8.07
N GLN A 132 1.66 -8.54 8.56
CA GLN A 132 0.31 -8.20 8.96
C GLN A 132 -0.13 -6.95 8.19
N ARG A 133 -0.98 -7.16 7.18
CA ARG A 133 -1.55 -6.09 6.34
C ARG A 133 -2.90 -5.67 6.89
N GLU A 134 -3.10 -4.36 7.00
CA GLU A 134 -4.39 -3.77 7.37
C GLU A 134 -4.82 -2.81 6.25
N THR A 135 -6.01 -3.02 5.69
CA THR A 135 -6.56 -2.17 4.63
C THR A 135 -7.95 -1.68 5.04
N ASN A 136 -8.11 -0.37 5.18
CA ASN A 136 -9.34 0.26 5.62
C ASN A 136 -9.85 1.21 4.53
N ILE A 137 -11.10 1.02 4.09
CA ILE A 137 -11.66 1.75 2.95
C ILE A 137 -13.02 2.32 3.33
N SER A 138 -13.21 3.62 3.12
CA SER A 138 -14.49 4.30 3.26
C SER A 138 -14.94 4.86 1.90
N MET A 139 -16.14 4.49 1.46
CA MET A 139 -16.65 4.79 0.13
C MET A 139 -17.85 5.73 0.18
N GLY A 140 -17.73 6.86 -0.53
CA GLY A 140 -18.80 7.81 -0.76
C GLY A 140 -19.81 7.33 -1.83
N LYS A 141 -20.79 8.17 -2.12
CA LYS A 141 -21.84 7.90 -3.10
C LYS A 141 -21.26 7.63 -4.49
N GLY A 142 -21.74 6.59 -5.16
CA GLY A 142 -21.29 6.22 -6.50
C GLY A 142 -19.84 5.79 -6.64
N ALA A 143 -19.06 5.76 -5.54
CA ALA A 143 -17.65 5.39 -5.57
C ALA A 143 -17.46 3.93 -6.00
N LYS A 144 -16.37 3.65 -6.73
CA LYS A 144 -16.05 2.33 -7.27
C LYS A 144 -14.67 1.88 -6.82
N LEU A 145 -14.62 0.71 -6.20
CA LEU A 145 -13.40 0.09 -5.69
C LEU A 145 -13.08 -1.21 -6.45
N TYR A 146 -11.84 -1.33 -6.90
CA TYR A 146 -11.30 -2.56 -7.48
C TYR A 146 -10.05 -2.97 -6.71
N VAL A 147 -10.05 -4.18 -6.15
CA VAL A 147 -8.90 -4.72 -5.42
C VAL A 147 -8.45 -6.02 -6.04
N VAL A 148 -7.16 -6.12 -6.32
CA VAL A 148 -6.48 -7.36 -6.70
C VAL A 148 -5.32 -7.57 -5.74
N GLU A 149 -5.42 -8.57 -4.89
CA GLU A 149 -4.38 -8.98 -3.96
C GLU A 149 -3.75 -10.30 -4.39
N LYS A 150 -2.42 -10.35 -4.43
CA LYS A 150 -1.64 -11.56 -4.73
C LYS A 150 -0.67 -11.80 -3.58
N LEU A 151 -0.90 -12.86 -2.82
CA LEU A 151 -0.13 -13.18 -1.62
C LEU A 151 0.41 -14.60 -1.71
N MET A 152 1.72 -14.74 -1.60
CA MET A 152 2.36 -16.06 -1.57
C MET A 152 3.31 -16.15 -0.38
N THR A 153 3.16 -17.23 0.38
CA THR A 153 4.05 -17.60 1.48
C THR A 153 4.66 -18.97 1.23
N HIS A 154 5.86 -19.19 1.69
CA HIS A 154 6.54 -20.48 1.59
C HIS A 154 7.40 -20.74 2.85
N ASP A 155 7.87 -21.98 3.00
CA ASP A 155 8.67 -22.44 4.14
C ASP A 155 7.96 -22.22 5.49
N ASN A 156 8.42 -21.29 6.31
CA ASN A 156 7.85 -20.94 7.61
C ASN A 156 7.26 -19.52 7.64
N GLN A 157 7.06 -18.90 6.48
CA GLN A 157 6.54 -17.54 6.38
C GLN A 157 5.08 -17.47 6.86
N THR A 158 4.71 -16.33 7.42
CA THR A 158 3.35 -16.06 7.87
C THR A 158 2.83 -14.76 7.27
N ALA A 159 1.58 -14.76 6.81
CA ALA A 159 0.94 -13.56 6.32
C ALA A 159 -0.52 -13.52 6.76
N VAL A 160 -0.90 -12.38 7.32
CA VAL A 160 -2.28 -12.04 7.65
C VAL A 160 -2.65 -10.79 6.84
N SER A 161 -3.76 -10.85 6.13
CA SER A 161 -4.30 -9.71 5.39
C SER A 161 -5.73 -9.47 5.84
N ASN A 162 -5.97 -8.32 6.47
CA ASN A 162 -7.27 -7.86 6.90
C ASN A 162 -7.73 -6.71 6.00
N MET A 163 -8.99 -6.75 5.59
CA MET A 163 -9.59 -5.69 4.78
C MET A 163 -10.98 -5.36 5.31
N GLU A 164 -11.20 -4.08 5.59
CA GLU A 164 -12.50 -3.54 5.93
C GLU A 164 -12.96 -2.54 4.86
N VAL A 165 -14.15 -2.72 4.30
CA VAL A 165 -14.74 -1.83 3.31
C VAL A 165 -16.08 -1.31 3.82
N GLN A 166 -16.14 -0.02 4.12
CA GLN A 166 -17.35 0.68 4.54
C GLN A 166 -18.00 1.36 3.33
N MET A 167 -19.08 0.77 2.83
CA MET A 167 -19.85 1.28 1.68
C MET A 167 -20.93 2.23 2.18
N ASN A 168 -20.55 3.46 2.55
CA ASN A 168 -21.43 4.43 3.21
C ASN A 168 -22.34 5.18 2.21
N GLY A 169 -21.94 5.27 0.94
CA GLY A 169 -22.65 6.03 -0.09
C GLY A 169 -23.57 5.17 -0.95
N GLU A 170 -24.75 5.68 -1.27
CA GLU A 170 -25.67 5.05 -2.22
C GLU A 170 -25.00 4.83 -3.58
N GLY A 171 -25.24 3.66 -4.20
CA GLY A 171 -24.68 3.31 -5.52
C GLY A 171 -23.18 3.01 -5.53
N SER A 172 -22.51 2.98 -4.37
CA SER A 172 -21.13 2.52 -4.30
C SER A 172 -21.00 1.03 -4.63
N SER A 173 -19.87 0.65 -5.22
CA SER A 173 -19.61 -0.74 -5.61
C SER A 173 -18.16 -1.15 -5.36
N ALA A 174 -17.94 -2.39 -4.93
CA ALA A 174 -16.60 -2.93 -4.70
C ALA A 174 -16.47 -4.31 -5.35
N GLN A 175 -15.33 -4.52 -6.02
CA GLN A 175 -14.90 -5.84 -6.51
C GLN A 175 -13.56 -6.17 -5.88
N ILE A 176 -13.50 -7.25 -5.12
CA ILE A 176 -12.30 -7.68 -4.40
C ILE A 176 -11.93 -9.09 -4.86
N VAL A 177 -10.70 -9.25 -5.36
CA VAL A 177 -10.13 -10.53 -5.77
C VAL A 177 -8.85 -10.75 -4.99
N SER A 178 -8.87 -11.61 -3.99
CA SER A 178 -7.68 -12.04 -3.25
C SER A 178 -7.29 -13.45 -3.67
N ARG A 179 -6.00 -13.63 -4.00
CA ARG A 179 -5.41 -14.91 -4.35
C ARG A 179 -4.23 -15.18 -3.46
N SER A 180 -4.36 -16.16 -2.59
CA SER A 180 -3.33 -16.55 -1.64
C SER A 180 -2.87 -17.98 -1.89
N VAL A 181 -1.56 -18.19 -1.84
CA VAL A 181 -0.92 -19.51 -1.95
C VAL A 181 0.05 -19.69 -0.79
N ALA A 182 -0.16 -20.71 0.02
CA ALA A 182 0.77 -21.13 1.05
C ALA A 182 1.46 -22.45 0.66
N LYS A 183 2.78 -22.52 0.75
CA LYS A 183 3.58 -23.69 0.41
C LYS A 183 4.45 -24.11 1.61
N GLY A 184 4.54 -25.42 1.85
CA GLY A 184 5.31 -25.98 2.98
C GLY A 184 4.55 -25.82 4.29
N SER A 185 5.19 -25.26 5.31
CA SER A 185 4.62 -25.01 6.64
C SER A 185 4.11 -23.56 6.80
N SER A 186 4.09 -22.79 5.72
CA SER A 186 3.67 -21.38 5.75
C SER A 186 2.16 -21.22 5.98
N LYS A 187 1.78 -20.05 6.43
CA LYS A 187 0.39 -19.70 6.75
C LYS A 187 0.03 -18.35 6.15
#